data_c589cded3fc71f5abb5e6806c4e0cf76
#
_entry.id   c589cded3fc71f5abb5e6806c4e0cf76
#
_cell.length_a   1.000
_cell.length_b   1.000
_cell.length_c   1.000
_cell.angle_alpha   90.00
_cell.angle_beta   90.00
_cell.angle_gamma   90.00
#
_symmetry.space_group_name_H-M   'P 1'
#
loop_
_entity.id
_entity.type
_entity.pdbx_description
1 polymer ?
#
loop_
_entity_poly.entity_id
_entity_poly.type
_entity_poly.pdbx_seq_one_letter_code
_entity_poly.pdbx_strand_id
1 'polypeptide(L)'
;MAGAFSLPNDYWTSIQITPQDVENLHTYLFERETPLTANELTAAFIEARIQRERAEAESKRNARAKTFMPKEQYQVGDELVFSALGWKPGTVSSVRAGVNPALGDFDVLTVDLESGERRLFAANLPSHRLNEGPTAPPEDEALDLDFILREYGAGIERKLGAALASSDAGLVRIAGRWFPRALLIDVNEGHLNLAEAVLDMAGGEPLPTEALMKDLELPSGVNPRLIEFSLNLALQEDSRFDEVGPAGQVLWCLRRLEPDYVREVPPQLSYREIEHDRADLTDAMLALESQLDDELSPLKPNESYENIASVTISLIYPHLRAGTLPMSARARRLFPTAYESPRVRFTLVDGKTKQRIPAWVVREHGYVYGLREWYKAHQLIPGSLVQVRRGERLGEVIVEARTQRSSKDWIRTVMVGTDGGMVFAMLKQPITAEFNDRMTIFVPDFKALDPVWERRQSFEELVVSVMRELSKSNPQGHVHAQELYAAVNLVRRVPPAPLFALLATRPVFKHVGDLHFRLDEDAE
;
A
#
# COMPACT_ATOMS: atom_id res chain seq x y z
N MET A 1 39.45 -17.43 -11.79
CA MET A 1 37.98 -17.44 -11.89
C MET A 1 37.61 -16.58 -13.07
N ALA A 2 36.89 -17.12 -14.05
CA ALA A 2 36.43 -16.37 -15.21
C ALA A 2 35.55 -15.24 -14.74
N GLY A 3 35.80 -14.00 -15.19
CA GLY A 3 34.92 -12.89 -14.91
C GLY A 3 33.58 -13.10 -15.59
N ALA A 4 32.64 -13.79 -14.91
CA ALA A 4 31.25 -13.79 -15.28
C ALA A 4 30.78 -12.33 -15.28
N PHE A 5 29.96 -11.96 -16.25
CA PHE A 5 29.31 -10.66 -16.21
C PHE A 5 28.46 -10.63 -14.93
N SER A 6 28.81 -9.77 -14.01
CA SER A 6 28.03 -9.54 -12.80
C SER A 6 27.76 -8.05 -12.64
N LEU A 7 26.54 -7.75 -12.22
CA LEU A 7 26.16 -6.39 -11.85
C LEU A 7 26.69 -6.06 -10.42
N PRO A 8 26.92 -4.78 -10.08
CA PRO A 8 27.21 -4.38 -8.72
C PRO A 8 26.12 -4.88 -7.75
N ASN A 9 26.51 -5.24 -6.51
CA ASN A 9 25.59 -5.78 -5.51
C ASN A 9 24.42 -4.83 -5.17
N ASP A 10 24.61 -3.53 -5.34
CA ASP A 10 23.61 -2.48 -5.08
C ASP A 10 22.86 -2.02 -6.34
N TYR A 11 23.11 -2.62 -7.50
CA TYR A 11 22.55 -2.19 -8.79
C TYR A 11 21.03 -2.07 -8.73
N TRP A 12 20.33 -3.12 -8.30
CA TRP A 12 18.86 -3.17 -8.27
C TRP A 12 18.25 -2.32 -7.15
N THR A 13 18.95 -2.13 -6.04
CA THR A 13 18.50 -1.25 -4.95
C THR A 13 18.65 0.23 -5.29
N SER A 14 19.74 0.59 -5.98
CA SER A 14 20.06 1.97 -6.36
C SER A 14 19.51 2.36 -7.74
N ILE A 15 18.85 1.45 -8.46
CA ILE A 15 18.39 1.68 -9.83
C ILE A 15 17.51 2.93 -9.95
N GLN A 16 17.79 3.73 -10.97
CA GLN A 16 17.00 4.88 -11.37
C GLN A 16 16.30 4.60 -12.70
N ILE A 17 15.05 5.01 -12.79
CA ILE A 17 14.27 4.91 -14.02
C ILE A 17 14.56 6.15 -14.87
N THR A 18 15.08 5.93 -16.06
CA THR A 18 15.44 7.01 -16.99
C THR A 18 14.30 7.29 -17.98
N PRO A 19 14.24 8.46 -18.62
CA PRO A 19 13.28 8.72 -19.70
C PRO A 19 13.34 7.70 -20.84
N GLN A 20 14.54 7.20 -21.15
CA GLN A 20 14.72 6.16 -22.16
C GLN A 20 14.09 4.83 -21.77
N ASP A 21 14.05 4.49 -20.48
CA ASP A 21 13.38 3.29 -20.00
C ASP A 21 11.86 3.41 -20.17
N VAL A 22 11.32 4.60 -19.90
CA VAL A 22 9.89 4.89 -20.10
C VAL A 22 9.52 4.79 -21.59
N GLU A 23 10.35 5.32 -22.49
CA GLU A 23 10.15 5.24 -23.94
C GLU A 23 10.24 3.78 -24.45
N ASN A 24 11.19 2.99 -23.94
CA ASN A 24 11.30 1.58 -24.27
C ASN A 24 10.05 0.79 -23.83
N LEU A 25 9.52 1.07 -22.64
CA LEU A 25 8.28 0.44 -22.16
C LEU A 25 7.05 0.91 -22.93
N HIS A 26 7.01 2.18 -23.35
CA HIS A 26 5.96 2.66 -24.23
C HIS A 26 5.96 1.91 -25.56
N THR A 27 7.15 1.76 -26.20
CA THR A 27 7.31 0.99 -27.43
C THR A 27 6.92 -0.49 -27.23
N TYR A 28 7.31 -1.08 -26.11
CA TYR A 28 6.96 -2.46 -25.77
C TYR A 28 5.44 -2.67 -25.63
N LEU A 29 4.72 -1.73 -24.98
CA LEU A 29 3.27 -1.74 -24.88
C LEU A 29 2.61 -1.53 -26.24
N PHE A 30 3.18 -0.63 -27.06
CA PHE A 30 2.68 -0.33 -28.41
C PHE A 30 2.76 -1.55 -29.33
N GLU A 31 3.89 -2.29 -29.31
CA GLU A 31 4.10 -3.48 -30.14
C GLU A 31 3.23 -4.67 -29.69
N ARG A 32 2.91 -4.76 -28.39
CA ARG A 32 2.10 -5.86 -27.86
C ARG A 32 0.60 -5.66 -27.98
N GLU A 33 0.16 -4.42 -28.14
CA GLU A 33 -1.27 -4.06 -28.18
C GLU A 33 -2.08 -4.68 -27.01
N THR A 34 -1.44 -4.83 -25.85
CA THR A 34 -2.06 -5.48 -24.69
C THR A 34 -1.75 -4.69 -23.42
N PRO A 35 -2.77 -4.26 -22.64
CA PRO A 35 -2.58 -3.60 -21.36
C PRO A 35 -1.88 -4.52 -20.35
N LEU A 36 -0.83 -4.00 -19.69
CA LEU A 36 0.00 -4.75 -18.75
C LEU A 36 -0.09 -4.18 -17.33
N THR A 37 0.00 -5.07 -16.36
CA THR A 37 0.11 -4.73 -14.95
C THR A 37 1.47 -4.13 -14.62
N ALA A 38 1.58 -3.43 -13.48
CA ALA A 38 2.85 -2.88 -13.02
C ALA A 38 3.91 -3.99 -12.82
N ASN A 39 3.51 -5.17 -12.35
CA ASN A 39 4.42 -6.31 -12.20
C ASN A 39 4.93 -6.84 -13.56
N GLU A 40 4.05 -7.00 -14.56
CA GLU A 40 4.43 -7.41 -15.91
C GLU A 40 5.37 -6.39 -16.57
N LEU A 41 5.13 -5.08 -16.36
CA LEU A 41 6.03 -4.01 -16.82
C LEU A 41 7.36 -4.02 -16.08
N THR A 42 7.36 -4.33 -14.79
CA THR A 42 8.59 -4.46 -14.00
C THR A 42 9.44 -5.63 -14.52
N ALA A 43 8.82 -6.76 -14.84
CA ALA A 43 9.53 -7.89 -15.45
C ALA A 43 10.14 -7.50 -16.81
N ALA A 44 9.36 -6.87 -17.69
CA ALA A 44 9.84 -6.40 -18.99
C ALA A 44 10.99 -5.37 -18.85
N PHE A 45 10.89 -4.46 -17.88
CA PHE A 45 11.94 -3.50 -17.58
C PHE A 45 13.24 -4.17 -17.11
N ILE A 46 13.14 -5.15 -16.20
CA ILE A 46 14.31 -5.89 -15.69
C ILE A 46 14.97 -6.67 -16.84
N GLU A 47 14.19 -7.37 -17.66
CA GLU A 47 14.72 -8.09 -18.84
C GLU A 47 15.44 -7.14 -19.80
N ALA A 48 14.82 -6.01 -20.14
CA ALA A 48 15.43 -5.02 -21.03
C ALA A 48 16.73 -4.44 -20.46
N ARG A 49 16.79 -4.21 -19.16
CA ARG A 49 18.00 -3.75 -18.47
C ARG A 49 19.11 -4.81 -18.49
N ILE A 50 18.79 -6.06 -18.18
CA ILE A 50 19.77 -7.17 -18.26
C ILE A 50 20.34 -7.28 -19.67
N GLN A 51 19.49 -7.25 -20.69
CA GLN A 51 19.94 -7.32 -22.08
C GLN A 51 20.83 -6.14 -22.48
N ARG A 52 20.47 -4.92 -22.06
CA ARG A 52 21.27 -3.74 -22.34
C ARG A 52 22.65 -3.81 -21.67
N GLU A 53 22.71 -4.17 -20.40
CA GLU A 53 23.97 -4.28 -19.67
C GLU A 53 24.85 -5.40 -20.24
N ARG A 54 24.25 -6.52 -20.67
CA ARG A 54 24.96 -7.60 -21.37
C ARG A 54 25.55 -7.09 -22.70
N ALA A 55 24.75 -6.41 -23.51
CA ALA A 55 25.18 -5.87 -24.80
C ALA A 55 26.30 -4.82 -24.64
N GLU A 56 26.20 -3.96 -23.64
CA GLU A 56 27.25 -2.98 -23.33
C GLU A 56 28.55 -3.66 -22.87
N ALA A 57 28.45 -4.67 -22.01
CA ALA A 57 29.62 -5.43 -21.55
C ALA A 57 30.28 -6.17 -22.72
N GLU A 58 29.48 -6.73 -23.61
CA GLU A 58 29.95 -7.44 -24.81
C GLU A 58 30.59 -6.45 -25.83
N SER A 59 29.96 -5.30 -26.04
CA SER A 59 30.52 -4.23 -26.89
C SER A 59 31.84 -3.71 -26.36
N LYS A 60 31.93 -3.43 -25.06
CA LYS A 60 33.18 -2.98 -24.40
C LYS A 60 34.28 -4.05 -24.50
N ARG A 61 33.89 -5.32 -24.41
CA ARG A 61 34.82 -6.47 -24.58
C ARG A 61 35.31 -6.55 -26.01
N ASN A 62 34.40 -6.44 -26.99
CA ASN A 62 34.74 -6.56 -28.43
C ASN A 62 35.47 -5.31 -28.96
N ALA A 63 35.28 -4.14 -28.36
CA ALA A 63 35.95 -2.92 -28.77
C ALA A 63 37.38 -2.80 -28.24
N ARG A 64 37.79 -3.56 -27.20
CA ARG A 64 39.10 -3.47 -26.57
C ARG A 64 40.13 -4.47 -27.05
N ALA A 65 39.74 -5.67 -27.48
CA ALA A 65 40.72 -6.65 -27.98
C ALA A 65 40.02 -7.81 -28.72
N LYS A 66 40.68 -8.36 -29.75
CA LYS A 66 40.23 -9.60 -30.43
C LYS A 66 40.34 -10.80 -29.49
N THR A 67 39.30 -11.66 -29.45
CA THR A 67 39.39 -12.91 -28.68
C THR A 67 40.44 -13.82 -29.33
N PHE A 68 41.42 -14.28 -28.53
CA PHE A 68 42.42 -15.20 -29.01
C PHE A 68 41.78 -16.53 -29.42
N MET A 69 42.01 -16.88 -30.70
CA MET A 69 41.67 -18.22 -31.25
C MET A 69 42.93 -18.84 -31.88
N PRO A 70 43.34 -20.02 -31.50
CA PRO A 70 44.54 -20.66 -32.05
C PRO A 70 44.59 -20.78 -33.57
N LYS A 71 43.45 -20.82 -34.27
CA LYS A 71 43.37 -20.89 -35.74
C LYS A 71 43.76 -19.61 -36.47
N GLU A 72 43.72 -18.49 -35.77
CA GLU A 72 43.93 -17.15 -36.32
C GLU A 72 45.45 -16.81 -36.38
N GLN A 73 45.82 -15.87 -37.26
CA GLN A 73 47.14 -15.25 -37.34
C GLN A 73 47.15 -13.92 -36.65
N TYR A 74 48.23 -13.61 -35.93
CA TYR A 74 48.40 -12.38 -35.17
C TYR A 74 49.72 -11.69 -35.46
N GLN A 75 49.77 -10.39 -35.22
CA GLN A 75 50.95 -9.57 -35.39
C GLN A 75 51.42 -8.95 -34.05
N VAL A 76 52.69 -8.56 -34.02
CA VAL A 76 53.23 -7.83 -32.86
C VAL A 76 52.45 -6.52 -32.69
N GLY A 77 51.96 -6.28 -31.47
CA GLY A 77 51.13 -5.11 -31.12
C GLY A 77 49.61 -5.44 -31.07
N ASP A 78 49.18 -6.65 -31.53
CA ASP A 78 47.77 -7.02 -31.41
C ASP A 78 47.36 -7.16 -29.92
N GLU A 79 46.23 -6.52 -29.55
CA GLU A 79 45.62 -6.66 -28.24
C GLU A 79 44.63 -7.85 -28.30
N LEU A 80 44.85 -8.84 -27.45
CA LEU A 80 44.10 -10.09 -27.43
C LEU A 80 43.48 -10.34 -26.05
N VAL A 81 42.32 -10.99 -26.03
CA VAL A 81 41.68 -11.48 -24.81
C VAL A 81 41.63 -12.98 -24.80
N PHE A 82 42.09 -13.58 -23.71
CA PHE A 82 42.24 -15.03 -23.57
C PHE A 82 41.10 -15.62 -22.74
N SER A 83 40.12 -16.25 -23.40
CA SER A 83 38.98 -16.91 -22.76
C SER A 83 39.41 -18.01 -21.78
N ALA A 84 40.42 -18.81 -22.15
CA ALA A 84 40.98 -19.89 -21.32
C ALA A 84 41.72 -19.39 -20.06
N LEU A 85 42.09 -18.09 -19.99
CA LEU A 85 42.72 -17.44 -18.82
C LEU A 85 41.77 -16.54 -18.06
N GLY A 86 40.46 -16.76 -18.16
CA GLY A 86 39.49 -15.94 -17.47
C GLY A 86 39.32 -14.56 -18.08
N TRP A 87 39.38 -14.47 -19.43
CA TRP A 87 39.19 -13.24 -20.19
C TRP A 87 40.25 -12.16 -19.90
N LYS A 88 41.47 -12.57 -19.51
CA LYS A 88 42.57 -11.64 -19.28
C LYS A 88 43.04 -11.03 -20.61
N PRO A 89 43.17 -9.70 -20.66
CA PRO A 89 43.76 -9.03 -21.82
C PRO A 89 45.29 -9.16 -21.83
N GLY A 90 45.89 -9.12 -23.02
CA GLY A 90 47.30 -9.13 -23.19
C GLY A 90 47.71 -8.64 -24.59
N THR A 91 48.93 -8.13 -24.73
CA THR A 91 49.45 -7.60 -25.96
C THR A 91 50.53 -8.54 -26.54
N VAL A 92 50.45 -8.80 -27.83
CA VAL A 92 51.46 -9.64 -28.53
C VAL A 92 52.78 -8.86 -28.60
N SER A 93 53.79 -9.36 -27.89
CA SER A 93 55.12 -8.73 -27.90
C SER A 93 56.10 -9.32 -28.91
N SER A 94 55.92 -10.60 -29.31
CA SER A 94 56.67 -11.18 -30.38
C SER A 94 55.92 -12.36 -31.05
N VAL A 95 56.22 -12.60 -32.32
CA VAL A 95 55.71 -13.75 -33.11
C VAL A 95 56.91 -14.47 -33.71
N ARG A 96 56.96 -15.78 -33.59
CA ARG A 96 57.99 -16.63 -34.20
C ARG A 96 57.41 -17.95 -34.67
N ALA A 97 58.07 -18.59 -35.65
CA ALA A 97 57.67 -19.92 -36.08
C ALA A 97 57.81 -20.96 -34.95
N GLY A 98 56.83 -21.83 -34.80
CA GLY A 98 56.84 -22.95 -33.87
C GLY A 98 57.67 -24.12 -34.40
N VAL A 99 58.30 -24.86 -33.48
CA VAL A 99 59.12 -26.02 -33.82
C VAL A 99 58.56 -27.24 -33.07
N ASN A 100 57.52 -27.87 -33.67
CA ASN A 100 56.97 -29.11 -33.15
C ASN A 100 56.52 -30.00 -34.32
N PRO A 101 57.27 -31.06 -34.65
CA PRO A 101 56.99 -31.95 -35.81
C PRO A 101 55.59 -32.61 -35.77
N ALA A 102 55.01 -32.76 -34.61
CA ALA A 102 53.67 -33.33 -34.41
C ALA A 102 52.50 -32.39 -34.75
N LEU A 103 52.76 -31.10 -34.85
CA LEU A 103 51.71 -30.07 -35.05
C LEU A 103 51.76 -29.40 -36.41
N GLY A 104 52.80 -29.71 -37.24
CA GLY A 104 53.02 -29.05 -38.53
C GLY A 104 53.48 -27.60 -38.36
N ASP A 105 53.16 -26.75 -39.37
CA ASP A 105 53.51 -25.34 -39.34
C ASP A 105 52.55 -24.54 -38.46
N PHE A 106 53.04 -23.86 -37.44
CA PHE A 106 52.29 -22.99 -36.55
C PHE A 106 53.15 -21.85 -36.04
N ASP A 107 52.51 -20.79 -35.45
CA ASP A 107 53.18 -19.65 -34.88
C ASP A 107 53.17 -19.71 -33.35
N VAL A 108 54.23 -19.21 -32.73
CA VAL A 108 54.29 -19.01 -31.27
C VAL A 108 54.26 -17.50 -30.98
N LEU A 109 53.21 -17.12 -30.29
CA LEU A 109 53.06 -15.74 -29.81
C LEU A 109 53.64 -15.61 -28.39
N THR A 110 54.43 -14.58 -28.18
CA THR A 110 54.76 -14.14 -26.82
C THR A 110 53.77 -13.04 -26.47
N VAL A 111 53.03 -13.18 -25.37
CA VAL A 111 52.01 -12.22 -24.94
C VAL A 111 52.37 -11.70 -23.55
N ASP A 112 52.40 -10.41 -23.42
CA ASP A 112 52.51 -9.72 -22.14
C ASP A 112 51.08 -9.44 -21.60
N LEU A 113 50.68 -10.18 -20.56
CA LEU A 113 49.37 -10.00 -19.90
C LEU A 113 49.38 -8.75 -19.01
N GLU A 114 48.25 -8.09 -18.87
CA GLU A 114 48.10 -6.94 -17.95
C GLU A 114 48.49 -7.26 -16.48
N SER A 115 48.46 -8.56 -16.11
CA SER A 115 48.95 -9.01 -14.80
C SER A 115 50.50 -8.91 -14.66
N GLY A 116 51.22 -8.46 -15.67
CA GLY A 116 52.68 -8.43 -15.72
C GLY A 116 53.31 -9.80 -16.02
N GLU A 117 52.54 -10.79 -16.26
CA GLU A 117 52.97 -12.16 -16.57
C GLU A 117 53.15 -12.31 -18.09
N ARG A 118 54.28 -12.91 -18.50
CA ARG A 118 54.57 -13.22 -19.91
C ARG A 118 54.27 -14.67 -20.19
N ARG A 119 53.44 -14.95 -21.23
CA ARG A 119 53.08 -16.31 -21.62
C ARG A 119 53.23 -16.57 -23.13
N LEU A 120 53.41 -17.85 -23.49
CA LEU A 120 53.52 -18.28 -24.87
C LEU A 120 52.23 -18.99 -25.29
N PHE A 121 51.73 -18.65 -26.48
CA PHE A 121 50.54 -19.24 -27.07
C PHE A 121 50.85 -19.73 -28.51
N ALA A 122 50.21 -20.85 -28.89
CA ALA A 122 50.27 -21.32 -30.27
C ALA A 122 49.17 -20.65 -31.09
N ALA A 123 49.50 -20.11 -32.26
CA ALA A 123 48.59 -19.52 -33.23
C ALA A 123 48.81 -20.14 -34.62
N ASN A 124 47.96 -19.79 -35.59
CA ASN A 124 47.93 -20.40 -36.91
C ASN A 124 47.79 -21.95 -36.84
N LEU A 125 46.97 -22.42 -35.89
CA LEU A 125 46.78 -23.84 -35.60
C LEU A 125 45.30 -24.23 -35.83
N PRO A 126 44.92 -24.70 -37.04
CA PRO A 126 43.52 -24.95 -37.38
C PRO A 126 42.87 -26.04 -36.52
N SER A 127 43.66 -27.00 -36.05
CA SER A 127 43.19 -28.16 -35.29
C SER A 127 43.50 -28.01 -33.81
N HIS A 128 42.73 -27.17 -33.11
CA HIS A 128 42.89 -26.98 -31.67
C HIS A 128 41.55 -26.87 -30.97
N ARG A 129 41.41 -27.47 -29.76
CA ARG A 129 40.17 -27.49 -28.99
C ARG A 129 39.59 -26.09 -28.66
N LEU A 130 40.43 -25.10 -28.47
CA LEU A 130 39.97 -23.72 -28.20
C LEU A 130 39.39 -23.02 -29.45
N ASN A 131 39.43 -23.65 -30.65
CA ASN A 131 38.79 -23.11 -31.85
C ASN A 131 37.27 -23.37 -31.89
N GLU A 132 36.73 -24.24 -31.01
CA GLU A 132 35.30 -24.51 -30.92
C GLU A 132 34.52 -23.37 -30.21
N GLY A 133 35.20 -22.35 -29.79
CA GLY A 133 34.63 -21.19 -29.09
C GLY A 133 34.50 -21.40 -27.57
N PRO A 134 34.43 -20.36 -26.81
CA PRO A 134 34.27 -20.44 -25.36
C PRO A 134 32.86 -20.95 -25.03
N THR A 135 32.76 -21.97 -24.18
CA THR A 135 31.52 -22.33 -23.50
C THR A 135 31.08 -21.09 -22.65
N ALA A 136 29.86 -20.65 -22.82
CA ALA A 136 29.32 -19.53 -22.03
C ALA A 136 29.55 -19.80 -20.51
N PRO A 137 30.01 -18.85 -19.75
CA PRO A 137 30.12 -19.01 -18.29
C PRO A 137 28.73 -19.32 -17.70
N PRO A 138 28.66 -20.07 -16.59
CA PRO A 138 27.39 -20.27 -15.88
C PRO A 138 26.74 -18.90 -15.58
N GLU A 139 25.46 -18.80 -15.84
CA GLU A 139 24.70 -17.58 -15.54
C GLU A 139 24.79 -17.28 -14.04
N ASP A 140 25.05 -16.02 -13.72
CA ASP A 140 25.07 -15.53 -12.35
C ASP A 140 23.62 -15.50 -11.83
N GLU A 141 23.33 -16.09 -10.68
CA GLU A 141 22.01 -16.05 -10.04
C GLU A 141 21.49 -14.60 -9.86
N ALA A 142 22.40 -13.62 -9.75
CA ALA A 142 22.10 -12.19 -9.72
C ALA A 142 21.48 -11.63 -11.02
N LEU A 143 21.43 -12.43 -12.10
CA LEU A 143 20.81 -12.10 -13.39
C LEU A 143 19.54 -12.94 -13.65
N ASP A 144 19.11 -13.75 -12.68
CA ASP A 144 17.87 -14.49 -12.75
C ASP A 144 16.68 -13.54 -12.51
N LEU A 145 15.79 -13.45 -13.49
CA LEU A 145 14.60 -12.60 -13.44
C LEU A 145 13.73 -12.92 -12.23
N ASP A 146 13.50 -14.19 -11.93
CA ASP A 146 12.64 -14.61 -10.82
C ASP A 146 13.24 -14.23 -9.46
N PHE A 147 14.57 -14.36 -9.33
CA PHE A 147 15.29 -13.90 -8.15
C PHE A 147 15.16 -12.38 -7.97
N ILE A 148 15.42 -11.60 -9.03
CA ILE A 148 15.37 -10.13 -8.99
C ILE A 148 13.95 -9.64 -8.69
N LEU A 149 12.93 -10.24 -9.30
CA LEU A 149 11.53 -9.89 -9.03
C LEU A 149 11.15 -10.15 -7.56
N ARG A 150 11.59 -11.26 -7.01
CA ARG A 150 11.28 -11.62 -5.61
C ARG A 150 11.97 -10.69 -4.61
N GLU A 151 13.25 -10.37 -4.81
CA GLU A 151 14.03 -9.59 -3.84
C GLU A 151 13.87 -8.08 -4.02
N TYR A 152 13.80 -7.60 -5.27
CA TYR A 152 13.82 -6.16 -5.59
C TYR A 152 12.56 -5.67 -6.29
N GLY A 153 11.71 -6.57 -6.77
CA GLY A 153 10.56 -6.25 -7.64
C GLY A 153 9.66 -5.18 -7.08
N ALA A 154 9.24 -5.28 -5.80
CA ALA A 154 8.35 -4.30 -5.18
C ALA A 154 8.97 -2.87 -5.10
N GLY A 155 10.28 -2.78 -4.91
CA GLY A 155 11.01 -1.50 -4.91
C GLY A 155 11.09 -0.88 -6.30
N ILE A 156 11.39 -1.70 -7.32
CA ILE A 156 11.46 -1.30 -8.72
C ILE A 156 10.08 -0.90 -9.23
N GLU A 157 9.04 -1.70 -8.97
CA GLU A 157 7.66 -1.44 -9.35
C GLU A 157 7.17 -0.06 -8.86
N ARG A 158 7.48 0.29 -7.61
CA ARG A 158 7.12 1.59 -7.04
C ARG A 158 7.81 2.74 -7.77
N LYS A 159 9.12 2.62 -8.03
CA LYS A 159 9.89 3.63 -8.78
C LYS A 159 9.39 3.76 -10.22
N LEU A 160 9.13 2.61 -10.86
CA LEU A 160 8.62 2.56 -12.23
C LEU A 160 7.23 3.18 -12.32
N GLY A 161 6.31 2.82 -11.42
CA GLY A 161 4.96 3.39 -11.38
C GLY A 161 4.97 4.91 -11.19
N ALA A 162 5.85 5.44 -10.34
CA ALA A 162 6.04 6.89 -10.17
C ALA A 162 6.58 7.56 -11.45
N ALA A 163 7.55 6.93 -12.13
CA ALA A 163 8.12 7.45 -13.38
C ALA A 163 7.09 7.45 -14.53
N LEU A 164 6.31 6.37 -14.67
CA LEU A 164 5.26 6.26 -15.69
C LEU A 164 4.14 7.28 -15.45
N ALA A 165 3.74 7.50 -14.19
CA ALA A 165 2.70 8.46 -13.83
C ALA A 165 3.11 9.92 -14.05
N SER A 166 4.42 10.24 -13.94
CA SER A 166 4.97 11.60 -14.12
C SER A 166 5.42 11.91 -15.55
N SER A 167 5.41 10.92 -16.45
CA SER A 167 5.91 11.08 -17.83
C SER A 167 4.82 11.60 -18.77
N ASP A 168 5.21 12.45 -19.72
CA ASP A 168 4.36 12.89 -20.85
C ASP A 168 4.24 11.81 -21.96
N ALA A 169 4.54 10.55 -21.63
CA ALA A 169 4.59 9.45 -22.61
C ALA A 169 3.20 9.04 -23.16
N GLY A 170 2.12 9.73 -22.76
CA GLY A 170 0.77 9.41 -23.23
C GLY A 170 0.27 8.04 -22.75
N LEU A 171 0.82 7.52 -21.68
CA LEU A 171 0.36 6.32 -21.00
C LEU A 171 -0.78 6.63 -20.04
N VAL A 172 -1.78 5.78 -20.03
CA VAL A 172 -2.90 5.84 -19.08
C VAL A 172 -2.91 4.60 -18.19
N ARG A 173 -3.39 4.77 -16.98
CA ARG A 173 -3.47 3.69 -15.99
C ARG A 173 -4.91 3.53 -15.53
N ILE A 174 -5.38 2.28 -15.54
CA ILE A 174 -6.67 1.90 -14.96
C ILE A 174 -6.59 0.51 -14.34
N ALA A 175 -7.15 0.36 -13.15
CA ALA A 175 -7.17 -0.91 -12.40
C ALA A 175 -5.79 -1.58 -12.31
N GLY A 176 -4.74 -0.77 -12.09
CA GLY A 176 -3.35 -1.25 -12.00
C GLY A 176 -2.69 -1.65 -13.31
N ARG A 177 -3.36 -1.45 -14.48
CA ARG A 177 -2.80 -1.73 -15.81
C ARG A 177 -2.45 -0.45 -16.55
N TRP A 178 -1.40 -0.50 -17.36
CA TRP A 178 -0.90 0.62 -18.15
C TRP A 178 -1.06 0.34 -19.63
N PHE A 179 -1.41 1.38 -20.41
CA PHE A 179 -1.49 1.29 -21.86
C PHE A 179 -1.35 2.65 -22.54
N PRO A 180 -0.85 2.73 -23.81
CA PRO A 180 -0.83 3.96 -24.58
C PRO A 180 -2.24 4.46 -24.91
N ARG A 181 -2.55 5.71 -24.54
CA ARG A 181 -3.86 6.34 -24.84
C ARG A 181 -4.18 6.35 -26.33
N ALA A 182 -3.18 6.51 -27.18
CA ALA A 182 -3.35 6.61 -28.63
C ALA A 182 -3.89 5.33 -29.29
N LEU A 183 -3.79 4.18 -28.63
CA LEU A 183 -4.26 2.89 -29.14
C LEU A 183 -5.63 2.47 -28.62
N LEU A 184 -6.28 3.30 -27.79
CA LEU A 184 -7.57 2.97 -27.21
C LEU A 184 -8.68 2.98 -28.26
N ILE A 185 -9.66 2.13 -28.04
CA ILE A 185 -10.88 2.07 -28.84
C ILE A 185 -11.79 3.21 -28.42
N ASP A 186 -12.49 3.79 -29.39
CA ASP A 186 -13.50 4.82 -29.12
C ASP A 186 -14.73 4.21 -28.43
N VAL A 187 -14.96 4.64 -27.20
CA VAL A 187 -16.15 4.33 -26.40
C VAL A 187 -17.00 5.58 -26.33
N ASN A 188 -18.08 5.59 -27.11
CA ASN A 188 -18.94 6.76 -27.25
C ASN A 188 -19.98 6.86 -26.11
N GLU A 189 -20.67 8.00 -26.04
CA GLU A 189 -21.69 8.29 -25.03
C GLU A 189 -22.85 7.28 -25.04
N GLY A 190 -23.20 6.69 -26.20
CA GLY A 190 -24.21 5.64 -26.30
C GLY A 190 -23.83 4.39 -25.51
N HIS A 191 -22.57 3.97 -25.59
CA HIS A 191 -22.05 2.85 -24.80
C HIS A 191 -22.11 3.15 -23.29
N LEU A 192 -21.76 4.37 -22.87
CA LEU A 192 -21.82 4.79 -21.47
C LEU A 192 -23.28 4.86 -20.95
N ASN A 193 -24.23 5.30 -21.74
CA ASN A 193 -25.65 5.32 -21.39
C ASN A 193 -26.23 3.90 -21.24
N LEU A 194 -25.80 2.95 -22.07
CA LEU A 194 -26.17 1.54 -21.92
C LEU A 194 -25.53 0.94 -20.66
N ALA A 195 -24.25 1.21 -20.40
CA ALA A 195 -23.59 0.78 -19.18
C ALA A 195 -24.29 1.32 -17.91
N GLU A 196 -24.72 2.59 -17.93
CA GLU A 196 -25.51 3.17 -16.85
C GLU A 196 -26.83 2.41 -16.64
N ALA A 197 -27.55 2.09 -17.70
CA ALA A 197 -28.80 1.36 -17.61
C ALA A 197 -28.61 -0.05 -17.02
N VAL A 198 -27.54 -0.76 -17.40
CA VAL A 198 -27.21 -2.09 -16.86
C VAL A 198 -26.89 -2.00 -15.36
N LEU A 199 -26.09 -1.03 -14.94
CA LEU A 199 -25.76 -0.81 -13.55
C LEU A 199 -26.98 -0.35 -12.71
N ASP A 200 -27.87 0.42 -13.29
CA ASP A 200 -29.11 0.84 -12.63
C ASP A 200 -30.04 -0.34 -12.37
N MET A 201 -30.14 -1.26 -13.33
CA MET A 201 -30.91 -2.51 -13.17
C MET A 201 -30.31 -3.42 -12.08
N ALA A 202 -29.01 -3.33 -11.80
CA ALA A 202 -28.38 -4.06 -10.69
C ALA A 202 -28.71 -3.48 -9.30
N GLY A 203 -29.39 -2.31 -9.24
CA GLY A 203 -29.91 -1.75 -7.98
C GLY A 203 -28.85 -1.37 -6.95
N GLY A 204 -27.63 -1.00 -7.39
CA GLY A 204 -26.52 -0.62 -6.54
C GLY A 204 -25.54 -1.76 -6.20
N GLU A 205 -25.78 -2.98 -6.69
CA GLU A 205 -24.75 -4.03 -6.64
C GLU A 205 -23.72 -3.76 -7.74
N PRO A 206 -22.41 -3.75 -7.40
CA PRO A 206 -21.36 -3.53 -8.37
C PRO A 206 -21.26 -4.69 -9.37
N LEU A 207 -21.01 -4.37 -10.64
CA LEU A 207 -20.83 -5.35 -11.70
C LEU A 207 -19.40 -5.33 -12.26
N PRO A 208 -18.83 -6.49 -12.64
CA PRO A 208 -17.56 -6.55 -13.33
C PRO A 208 -17.70 -6.04 -14.78
N THR A 209 -16.62 -5.54 -15.35
CA THR A 209 -16.60 -4.99 -16.71
C THR A 209 -17.12 -5.96 -17.76
N GLU A 210 -16.81 -7.25 -17.60
CA GLU A 210 -17.27 -8.31 -18.52
C GLU A 210 -18.80 -8.47 -18.51
N ALA A 211 -19.47 -8.12 -17.42
CA ALA A 211 -20.93 -8.12 -17.37
C ALA A 211 -21.51 -6.96 -18.20
N LEU A 212 -20.88 -5.78 -18.11
CA LEU A 212 -21.27 -4.61 -18.91
C LEU A 212 -21.03 -4.86 -20.40
N MET A 213 -19.89 -5.43 -20.77
CA MET A 213 -19.52 -5.71 -22.16
C MET A 213 -20.53 -6.61 -22.91
N LYS A 214 -21.31 -7.44 -22.20
CA LYS A 214 -22.29 -8.34 -22.83
C LYS A 214 -23.46 -7.62 -23.49
N ASP A 215 -23.81 -6.46 -22.94
CA ASP A 215 -24.97 -5.68 -23.36
C ASP A 215 -24.56 -4.46 -24.24
N LEU A 216 -23.24 -4.29 -24.47
CA LEU A 216 -22.69 -3.23 -25.29
C LEU A 216 -22.31 -3.74 -26.68
N GLU A 217 -22.71 -3.03 -27.73
CA GLU A 217 -22.32 -3.31 -29.11
C GLU A 217 -20.88 -2.81 -29.39
N LEU A 218 -19.88 -3.52 -28.84
CA LEU A 218 -18.47 -3.19 -29.00
C LEU A 218 -17.87 -3.82 -30.27
N PRO A 219 -16.77 -3.26 -30.83
CA PRO A 219 -16.19 -3.74 -32.07
C PRO A 219 -15.75 -5.22 -31.98
N SER A 220 -16.18 -6.03 -32.96
CA SER A 220 -15.76 -7.41 -33.07
C SER A 220 -14.40 -7.52 -33.79
N GLY A 221 -13.54 -8.46 -33.39
CA GLY A 221 -12.24 -8.70 -34.01
C GLY A 221 -11.06 -7.93 -33.42
N VAL A 222 -11.29 -7.18 -32.34
CA VAL A 222 -10.25 -6.50 -31.57
C VAL A 222 -9.91 -7.33 -30.33
N ASN A 223 -8.67 -7.17 -29.81
CA ASN A 223 -8.25 -7.84 -28.58
C ASN A 223 -9.22 -7.56 -27.43
N PRO A 224 -9.85 -8.57 -26.80
CA PRO A 224 -10.82 -8.38 -25.72
C PRO A 224 -10.26 -7.59 -24.53
N ARG A 225 -8.97 -7.75 -24.21
CA ARG A 225 -8.32 -6.99 -23.13
C ARG A 225 -8.20 -5.51 -23.46
N LEU A 226 -8.05 -5.16 -24.73
CA LEU A 226 -8.02 -3.77 -25.17
C LEU A 226 -9.42 -3.15 -25.11
N ILE A 227 -10.46 -3.90 -25.49
CA ILE A 227 -11.85 -3.48 -25.37
C ILE A 227 -12.20 -3.20 -23.90
N GLU A 228 -11.91 -4.16 -23.02
CA GLU A 228 -12.13 -4.05 -21.59
C GLU A 228 -11.41 -2.84 -20.99
N PHE A 229 -10.13 -2.64 -21.34
CA PHE A 229 -9.34 -1.51 -20.85
C PHE A 229 -9.89 -0.16 -21.34
N SER A 230 -10.29 -0.07 -22.61
CA SER A 230 -10.86 1.16 -23.19
C SER A 230 -12.19 1.51 -22.54
N LEU A 231 -13.05 0.52 -22.32
CA LEU A 231 -14.31 0.70 -21.60
C LEU A 231 -14.07 1.15 -20.15
N ASN A 232 -13.15 0.49 -19.45
CA ASN A 232 -12.79 0.84 -18.08
C ASN A 232 -12.30 2.30 -17.98
N LEU A 233 -11.47 2.75 -18.92
CA LEU A 233 -11.00 4.13 -18.93
C LEU A 233 -12.14 5.12 -19.20
N ALA A 234 -13.01 4.84 -20.16
CA ALA A 234 -14.15 5.70 -20.47
C ALA A 234 -15.11 5.80 -19.27
N LEU A 235 -15.37 4.70 -18.57
CA LEU A 235 -16.17 4.68 -17.34
C LEU A 235 -15.50 5.51 -16.22
N GLN A 236 -14.18 5.41 -16.06
CA GLN A 236 -13.46 6.18 -15.04
C GLN A 236 -13.44 7.68 -15.32
N GLU A 237 -13.40 8.08 -16.58
CA GLU A 237 -13.43 9.50 -16.99
C GLU A 237 -14.83 10.12 -16.89
N ASP A 238 -15.88 9.31 -16.79
CA ASP A 238 -17.27 9.78 -16.64
C ASP A 238 -17.68 9.80 -15.16
N SER A 239 -18.12 10.97 -14.70
CA SER A 239 -18.46 11.22 -13.29
C SER A 239 -19.66 10.41 -12.74
N ARG A 240 -20.44 9.76 -13.61
CA ARG A 240 -21.57 8.91 -13.23
C ARG A 240 -21.12 7.61 -12.57
N PHE A 241 -19.94 7.11 -12.95
CA PHE A 241 -19.45 5.81 -12.54
C PHE A 241 -18.35 5.93 -11.48
N ASP A 242 -18.21 4.89 -10.67
CA ASP A 242 -17.10 4.73 -9.74
C ASP A 242 -16.59 3.28 -9.80
N GLU A 243 -15.27 3.12 -9.91
CA GLU A 243 -14.63 1.82 -9.80
C GLU A 243 -14.47 1.51 -8.31
N VAL A 244 -15.05 0.39 -7.85
CA VAL A 244 -15.17 0.05 -6.44
C VAL A 244 -14.64 -1.34 -6.09
N GLY A 245 -13.92 -1.97 -7.01
CA GLY A 245 -13.36 -3.30 -6.83
C GLY A 245 -12.11 -3.30 -5.93
N PRO A 246 -11.87 -4.40 -5.21
CA PRO A 246 -10.59 -4.63 -4.56
C PRO A 246 -9.48 -4.83 -5.60
N ALA A 247 -8.22 -4.60 -5.19
CA ALA A 247 -7.07 -4.81 -6.06
C ALA A 247 -7.09 -6.20 -6.72
N GLY A 248 -7.01 -6.22 -8.05
CA GLY A 248 -7.11 -7.43 -8.87
C GLY A 248 -8.52 -7.77 -9.38
N GLN A 249 -9.54 -7.01 -9.01
CA GLN A 249 -10.91 -7.17 -9.49
C GLN A 249 -11.50 -5.81 -9.83
N VAL A 250 -11.92 -5.60 -11.07
CA VAL A 250 -12.58 -4.36 -11.50
C VAL A 250 -14.08 -4.51 -11.33
N LEU A 251 -14.67 -3.63 -10.54
CA LEU A 251 -16.11 -3.59 -10.29
C LEU A 251 -16.61 -2.14 -10.44
N TRP A 252 -17.67 -1.97 -11.21
CA TRP A 252 -18.29 -0.68 -11.47
C TRP A 252 -19.59 -0.50 -10.73
N CYS A 253 -19.79 0.68 -10.18
CA CYS A 253 -21.03 1.09 -9.53
C CYS A 253 -21.44 2.48 -10.04
N LEU A 254 -22.73 2.79 -9.96
CA LEU A 254 -23.20 4.16 -10.15
C LEU A 254 -23.00 4.96 -8.88
N ARG A 255 -22.24 6.05 -8.98
CA ARG A 255 -21.93 6.93 -7.84
C ARG A 255 -23.18 7.42 -7.09
N ARG A 256 -24.28 7.67 -7.81
CA ARG A 256 -25.55 8.09 -7.22
C ARG A 256 -26.23 7.03 -6.35
N LEU A 257 -25.89 5.74 -6.54
CA LEU A 257 -26.43 4.62 -5.77
C LEU A 257 -25.55 4.23 -4.58
N GLU A 258 -24.37 4.84 -4.44
CA GLU A 258 -23.54 4.66 -3.26
C GLU A 258 -24.19 5.28 -2.01
N PRO A 259 -24.02 4.68 -0.82
CA PRO A 259 -24.50 5.28 0.42
C PRO A 259 -23.88 6.67 0.67
N ASP A 260 -24.65 7.58 1.27
CA ASP A 260 -24.18 8.95 1.56
C ASP A 260 -22.86 8.95 2.35
N TYR A 261 -22.75 8.12 3.38
CA TYR A 261 -21.55 8.02 4.22
C TYR A 261 -20.37 7.25 3.57
N VAL A 262 -20.49 6.86 2.31
CA VAL A 262 -19.39 6.41 1.46
C VAL A 262 -18.89 7.56 0.58
N ARG A 263 -19.81 8.43 0.14
CA ARG A 263 -19.50 9.61 -0.69
C ARG A 263 -19.01 10.81 0.11
N GLU A 264 -19.55 10.98 1.32
CA GLU A 264 -19.29 12.12 2.20
C GLU A 264 -18.92 11.63 3.61
N VAL A 265 -17.98 12.31 4.25
CA VAL A 265 -17.58 11.98 5.63
C VAL A 265 -18.76 12.18 6.57
N PRO A 266 -19.12 11.18 7.39
CA PRO A 266 -20.10 11.36 8.44
C PRO A 266 -19.74 12.55 9.35
N PRO A 267 -20.69 13.41 9.71
CA PRO A 267 -20.40 14.56 10.57
C PRO A 267 -19.65 14.20 11.86
N GLN A 268 -19.93 13.01 12.43
CA GLN A 268 -19.28 12.53 13.65
C GLN A 268 -17.81 12.10 13.44
N LEU A 269 -17.38 11.85 12.20
CA LEU A 269 -15.99 11.53 11.86
C LEU A 269 -15.22 12.73 11.33
N SER A 270 -15.90 13.85 11.06
CA SER A 270 -15.26 15.08 10.59
C SER A 270 -14.33 15.64 11.66
N TYR A 271 -13.04 15.66 11.37
CA TYR A 271 -12.00 16.21 12.24
C TYR A 271 -11.47 17.53 11.66
N ARG A 272 -11.40 18.54 12.49
CA ARG A 272 -10.69 19.79 12.18
C ARG A 272 -9.34 19.74 12.87
N GLU A 273 -8.29 19.91 12.10
CA GLU A 273 -6.92 19.85 12.60
C GLU A 273 -6.72 20.86 13.76
N ILE A 274 -6.12 20.36 14.83
CA ILE A 274 -5.76 21.12 16.02
C ILE A 274 -4.24 21.16 16.07
N GLU A 275 -3.70 22.37 15.98
CA GLU A 275 -2.25 22.58 16.08
C GLU A 275 -1.72 22.08 17.43
N HIS A 276 -0.70 21.26 17.40
CA HIS A 276 -0.02 20.72 18.58
C HIS A 276 1.39 20.29 18.22
N ASP A 277 2.30 20.33 19.19
CA ASP A 277 3.65 19.78 19.02
C ASP A 277 3.72 18.36 19.59
N ARG A 278 4.18 17.42 18.81
CA ARG A 278 4.39 16.05 19.27
C ARG A 278 5.57 15.92 20.24
N ALA A 279 6.48 16.88 20.26
CA ALA A 279 7.56 16.93 21.25
C ALA A 279 7.06 17.14 22.69
N ASP A 280 5.85 17.67 22.87
CA ASP A 280 5.21 17.83 24.17
C ASP A 280 4.67 16.51 24.76
N LEU A 281 4.60 15.44 23.95
CA LEU A 281 4.08 14.14 24.37
C LEU A 281 5.14 13.35 25.13
N THR A 282 4.80 12.90 26.34
CA THR A 282 5.66 11.98 27.10
C THR A 282 5.64 10.57 26.51
N ASP A 283 6.64 9.76 26.83
CA ASP A 283 6.70 8.35 26.39
C ASP A 283 5.43 7.57 26.79
N ALA A 284 4.87 7.84 27.97
CA ALA A 284 3.64 7.21 28.42
C ALA A 284 2.42 7.63 27.56
N MET A 285 2.35 8.89 27.12
CA MET A 285 1.31 9.38 26.21
C MET A 285 1.46 8.76 24.80
N LEU A 286 2.68 8.66 24.29
CA LEU A 286 2.97 8.02 23.01
C LEU A 286 2.64 6.53 23.05
N ALA A 287 2.88 5.85 24.16
CA ALA A 287 2.50 4.46 24.37
C ALA A 287 0.97 4.29 24.40
N LEU A 288 0.26 5.18 25.10
CA LEU A 288 -1.21 5.18 25.13
C LEU A 288 -1.81 5.49 23.75
N GLU A 289 -1.27 6.46 23.01
CA GLU A 289 -1.69 6.74 21.62
C GLU A 289 -1.57 5.48 20.75
N SER A 290 -0.44 4.78 20.84
CA SER A 290 -0.23 3.54 20.11
C SER A 290 -1.19 2.41 20.54
N GLN A 291 -1.59 2.38 21.81
CA GLN A 291 -2.56 1.41 22.34
C GLN A 291 -3.97 1.72 21.86
N LEU A 292 -4.34 3.00 21.77
CA LEU A 292 -5.64 3.45 21.27
C LEU A 292 -5.83 3.14 19.80
N ASP A 293 -4.73 3.14 19.04
CA ASP A 293 -4.68 2.79 17.61
C ASP A 293 -5.75 3.54 16.79
N ASP A 294 -5.82 4.86 17.00
CA ASP A 294 -6.77 5.75 16.32
C ASP A 294 -6.38 5.92 14.84
N GLU A 295 -7.37 5.97 13.93
CA GLU A 295 -7.14 6.06 12.48
C GLU A 295 -6.49 7.38 12.05
N LEU A 296 -6.61 8.43 12.87
CA LEU A 296 -5.98 9.73 12.64
C LEU A 296 -4.58 9.84 13.25
N SER A 297 -4.14 8.84 14.03
CA SER A 297 -2.78 8.80 14.56
C SER A 297 -1.77 8.47 13.45
N PRO A 298 -0.57 9.08 13.46
CA PRO A 298 0.44 8.84 12.44
C PRO A 298 0.96 7.42 12.49
N LEU A 299 1.32 6.89 11.30
CA LEU A 299 1.98 5.59 11.19
C LEU A 299 3.39 5.66 11.78
N LYS A 300 3.76 4.67 12.58
CA LYS A 300 5.14 4.55 13.07
C LYS A 300 6.03 3.98 11.96
N PRO A 301 7.10 4.66 11.56
CA PRO A 301 7.94 4.24 10.44
C PRO A 301 8.69 2.91 10.68
N ASN A 302 8.87 2.51 11.94
CA ASN A 302 9.67 1.33 12.32
C ASN A 302 8.84 0.12 12.78
N GLU A 303 7.51 0.20 12.78
CA GLU A 303 6.66 -0.94 13.11
C GLU A 303 6.27 -1.70 11.84
N SER A 304 6.59 -3.00 11.79
CA SER A 304 6.10 -3.89 10.74
C SER A 304 4.70 -4.37 11.10
N TYR A 305 3.73 -4.00 10.27
CA TYR A 305 2.33 -4.44 10.40
C TYR A 305 1.99 -5.62 9.48
N GLU A 306 3.01 -6.31 8.91
CA GLU A 306 2.81 -7.28 7.81
C GLU A 306 2.10 -8.56 8.22
N ASN A 307 2.32 -9.05 9.44
CA ASN A 307 1.82 -10.35 9.90
C ASN A 307 0.63 -10.27 10.88
N ILE A 308 -0.21 -9.23 10.74
CA ILE A 308 -1.38 -9.09 11.61
C ILE A 308 -2.49 -10.05 11.14
N ALA A 309 -2.80 -11.05 11.97
CA ALA A 309 -3.88 -12.01 11.71
C ALA A 309 -5.25 -11.49 12.18
N SER A 310 -5.28 -10.73 13.28
CA SER A 310 -6.50 -10.15 13.83
C SER A 310 -6.19 -8.90 14.65
N VAL A 311 -7.17 -7.99 14.76
CA VAL A 311 -7.12 -6.79 15.59
C VAL A 311 -8.38 -6.71 16.42
N THR A 312 -8.24 -6.33 17.70
CA THR A 312 -9.39 -5.99 18.55
C THR A 312 -9.47 -4.47 18.67
N ILE A 313 -10.58 -3.91 18.26
CA ILE A 313 -10.86 -2.47 18.24
C ILE A 313 -11.80 -2.14 19.41
N SER A 314 -11.43 -1.15 20.20
CA SER A 314 -12.35 -0.53 21.17
C SER A 314 -13.14 0.57 20.47
N LEU A 315 -14.45 0.39 20.35
CA LEU A 315 -15.31 1.21 19.53
C LEU A 315 -15.58 2.56 20.20
N ILE A 316 -15.19 3.66 19.58
CA ILE A 316 -15.51 5.02 20.05
C ILE A 316 -16.89 5.48 19.53
N TYR A 317 -17.51 6.42 20.24
CA TYR A 317 -18.84 6.95 19.91
C TYR A 317 -18.99 7.41 18.45
N PRO A 318 -18.05 8.17 17.84
CA PRO A 318 -18.17 8.59 16.44
C PRO A 318 -18.40 7.45 15.48
N HIS A 319 -17.62 6.38 15.59
CA HIS A 319 -17.75 5.18 14.74
C HIS A 319 -19.04 4.41 15.00
N LEU A 320 -19.42 4.27 16.28
CA LEU A 320 -20.68 3.63 16.64
C LEU A 320 -21.89 4.39 16.03
N ARG A 321 -21.89 5.72 16.18
CA ARG A 321 -22.96 6.60 15.67
C ARG A 321 -23.05 6.60 14.14
N ALA A 322 -21.89 6.64 13.47
CA ALA A 322 -21.80 6.62 12.01
C ALA A 322 -22.06 5.21 11.41
N GLY A 323 -21.93 4.14 12.18
CA GLY A 323 -22.00 2.76 11.70
C GLY A 323 -20.74 2.34 10.94
N THR A 324 -19.57 2.80 11.42
CA THR A 324 -18.27 2.63 10.79
C THR A 324 -17.27 1.94 11.72
N LEU A 325 -16.17 1.41 11.16
CA LEU A 325 -14.98 0.97 11.91
C LEU A 325 -13.78 1.81 11.51
N PRO A 326 -12.87 2.16 12.43
CA PRO A 326 -11.62 2.85 12.10
C PRO A 326 -10.70 1.95 11.29
N MET A 327 -10.03 2.53 10.30
CA MET A 327 -8.91 1.90 9.59
C MET A 327 -7.58 2.36 10.20
N SER A 328 -7.38 2.00 11.45
CA SER A 328 -6.16 2.29 12.20
C SER A 328 -4.91 1.69 11.53
N ALA A 329 -3.73 2.01 12.06
CA ALA A 329 -2.47 1.49 11.54
C ALA A 329 -2.44 -0.04 11.44
N ARG A 330 -3.02 -0.73 12.42
CA ARG A 330 -3.12 -2.20 12.45
C ARG A 330 -4.29 -2.71 11.63
N ALA A 331 -5.48 -2.14 11.79
CA ALA A 331 -6.71 -2.62 11.18
C ALA A 331 -6.69 -2.53 9.66
N ARG A 332 -6.08 -1.48 9.07
CA ARG A 332 -6.02 -1.29 7.61
C ARG A 332 -5.43 -2.45 6.84
N ARG A 333 -4.58 -3.26 7.48
CA ARG A 333 -3.95 -4.44 6.85
C ARG A 333 -4.90 -5.61 6.65
N LEU A 334 -6.04 -5.61 7.34
CA LEU A 334 -7.04 -6.65 7.25
C LEU A 334 -8.08 -6.39 6.16
N PHE A 335 -8.24 -5.12 5.75
CA PHE A 335 -9.23 -4.71 4.77
C PHE A 335 -8.67 -4.76 3.35
N PRO A 336 -9.53 -4.97 2.33
CA PRO A 336 -9.11 -4.94 0.95
C PRO A 336 -8.58 -3.56 0.55
N THR A 337 -7.60 -3.57 -0.36
CA THR A 337 -7.01 -2.39 -0.97
C THR A 337 -7.46 -2.27 -2.42
N ALA A 338 -7.24 -1.11 -3.03
CA ALA A 338 -7.41 -0.91 -4.47
C ALA A 338 -6.17 -0.20 -5.02
N TYR A 339 -6.01 -0.23 -6.33
CA TYR A 339 -4.91 0.49 -7.01
C TYR A 339 -5.18 2.00 -7.01
N GLU A 340 -6.24 2.44 -7.66
CA GLU A 340 -6.60 3.86 -7.80
C GLU A 340 -7.82 4.25 -6.97
N SER A 341 -8.82 3.37 -6.90
CA SER A 341 -10.12 3.67 -6.30
C SER A 341 -10.03 4.19 -4.86
N PRO A 342 -10.69 5.31 -4.55
CA PRO A 342 -10.79 5.83 -3.18
C PRO A 342 -11.74 5.02 -2.30
N ARG A 343 -12.61 4.21 -2.91
CA ARG A 343 -13.65 3.41 -2.26
C ARG A 343 -13.61 1.97 -2.72
N VAL A 344 -13.77 1.03 -1.81
CA VAL A 344 -13.76 -0.40 -2.15
C VAL A 344 -14.99 -1.08 -1.57
N ARG A 345 -15.80 -1.67 -2.45
CA ARG A 345 -16.92 -2.51 -2.08
C ARG A 345 -16.42 -3.90 -1.71
N PHE A 346 -16.83 -4.41 -0.55
CA PHE A 346 -16.44 -5.74 -0.10
C PHE A 346 -17.50 -6.34 0.84
N THR A 347 -17.22 -7.54 1.35
CA THR A 347 -18.14 -8.26 2.25
C THR A 347 -17.52 -8.38 3.64
N LEU A 348 -18.22 -7.86 4.65
CA LEU A 348 -18.02 -8.26 6.04
C LEU A 348 -18.83 -9.52 6.34
N VAL A 349 -18.28 -10.40 7.16
CA VAL A 349 -18.95 -11.61 7.61
C VAL A 349 -19.00 -11.62 9.14
N ASP A 350 -20.18 -11.73 9.71
CA ASP A 350 -20.33 -11.91 11.14
C ASP A 350 -19.71 -13.24 11.59
N GLY A 351 -18.76 -13.17 12.51
CA GLY A 351 -18.04 -14.35 13.01
C GLY A 351 -18.92 -15.40 13.67
N LYS A 352 -20.05 -14.99 14.28
CA LYS A 352 -20.98 -15.87 14.98
C LYS A 352 -22.11 -16.38 14.08
N THR A 353 -22.83 -15.46 13.45
CA THR A 353 -24.05 -15.79 12.68
C THR A 353 -23.74 -16.18 11.24
N LYS A 354 -22.52 -15.89 10.75
CA LYS A 354 -22.11 -16.04 9.34
C LYS A 354 -22.91 -15.16 8.37
N GLN A 355 -23.64 -14.19 8.88
CA GLN A 355 -24.34 -13.21 8.06
C GLN A 355 -23.34 -12.42 7.22
N ARG A 356 -23.64 -12.27 5.95
CA ARG A 356 -22.87 -11.46 5.01
C ARG A 356 -23.41 -10.03 5.03
N ILE A 357 -22.54 -9.08 5.26
CA ILE A 357 -22.88 -7.66 5.39
C ILE A 357 -22.15 -6.92 4.28
N PRO A 358 -22.86 -6.26 3.37
CA PRO A 358 -22.24 -5.41 2.38
C PRO A 358 -21.57 -4.21 3.04
N ALA A 359 -20.29 -3.98 2.72
CA ALA A 359 -19.49 -2.96 3.36
C ALA A 359 -18.60 -2.22 2.36
N TRP A 360 -18.09 -1.08 2.79
CA TRP A 360 -17.25 -0.19 2.01
C TRP A 360 -16.00 0.20 2.77
N VAL A 361 -14.84 0.12 2.14
CA VAL A 361 -13.63 0.79 2.60
C VAL A 361 -13.61 2.19 1.99
N VAL A 362 -13.61 3.21 2.83
CA VAL A 362 -13.42 4.62 2.42
C VAL A 362 -11.98 5.00 2.72
N ARG A 363 -11.10 4.83 1.71
CA ARG A 363 -9.64 4.88 1.89
C ARG A 363 -9.12 6.26 2.24
N GLU A 364 -9.68 7.27 1.60
CA GLU A 364 -9.29 8.67 1.80
C GLU A 364 -9.51 9.14 3.25
N HIS A 365 -10.57 8.65 3.87
CA HIS A 365 -10.98 9.07 5.20
C HIS A 365 -10.73 8.04 6.30
N GLY A 366 -10.12 6.90 5.95
CA GLY A 366 -9.63 5.92 6.92
C GLY A 366 -10.71 5.19 7.72
N TYR A 367 -11.87 4.88 7.13
CA TYR A 367 -12.91 4.09 7.80
C TYR A 367 -13.57 3.04 6.88
N VAL A 368 -14.20 2.06 7.52
CA VAL A 368 -15.07 1.07 6.89
C VAL A 368 -16.51 1.37 7.25
N TYR A 369 -17.40 1.48 6.26
CA TYR A 369 -18.84 1.72 6.43
C TYR A 369 -19.66 0.45 6.20
N GLY A 370 -20.83 0.34 6.90
CA GLY A 370 -21.82 -0.74 6.69
C GLY A 370 -22.26 -1.46 7.97
N LEU A 371 -21.81 -1.02 9.16
CA LEU A 371 -22.00 -1.77 10.41
C LEU A 371 -23.15 -1.26 11.30
N ARG A 372 -23.89 -0.23 10.89
CA ARG A 372 -24.93 0.40 11.74
C ARG A 372 -25.94 -0.61 12.30
N GLU A 373 -26.52 -1.44 11.43
CA GLU A 373 -27.53 -2.41 11.85
C GLU A 373 -26.90 -3.58 12.63
N TRP A 374 -25.66 -3.94 12.30
CA TRP A 374 -24.91 -4.94 13.04
C TRP A 374 -24.60 -4.49 14.47
N TYR A 375 -24.23 -3.21 14.67
CA TYR A 375 -24.02 -2.64 15.99
C TYR A 375 -25.29 -2.69 16.84
N LYS A 376 -26.44 -2.35 16.25
CA LYS A 376 -27.74 -2.41 16.93
C LYS A 376 -28.11 -3.84 17.30
N ALA A 377 -27.95 -4.79 16.38
CA ALA A 377 -28.27 -6.20 16.60
C ALA A 377 -27.43 -6.81 17.73
N HIS A 378 -26.18 -6.40 17.87
CA HIS A 378 -25.28 -6.84 18.94
C HIS A 378 -25.32 -5.94 20.20
N GLN A 379 -26.16 -4.94 20.23
CA GLN A 379 -26.33 -4.00 21.36
C GLN A 379 -24.99 -3.37 21.81
N LEU A 380 -24.14 -3.02 20.83
CA LEU A 380 -22.83 -2.43 21.13
C LEU A 380 -22.99 -1.00 21.63
N ILE A 381 -22.09 -0.62 22.55
CA ILE A 381 -22.00 0.71 23.16
C ILE A 381 -20.59 1.27 22.92
N PRO A 382 -20.37 2.59 23.08
CA PRO A 382 -19.00 3.14 23.11
C PRO A 382 -18.14 2.39 24.13
N GLY A 383 -16.92 1.98 23.72
CA GLY A 383 -16.05 1.15 24.52
C GLY A 383 -16.16 -0.37 24.24
N SER A 384 -17.21 -0.83 23.54
CA SER A 384 -17.34 -2.24 23.18
C SER A 384 -16.18 -2.74 22.31
N LEU A 385 -15.79 -4.01 22.50
CA LEU A 385 -14.70 -4.64 21.78
C LEU A 385 -15.20 -5.38 20.55
N VAL A 386 -14.64 -5.02 19.39
CA VAL A 386 -14.90 -5.66 18.09
C VAL A 386 -13.62 -6.30 17.59
N GLN A 387 -13.65 -7.60 17.36
CA GLN A 387 -12.54 -8.31 16.74
C GLN A 387 -12.71 -8.34 15.24
N VAL A 388 -11.63 -7.99 14.52
CA VAL A 388 -11.56 -8.00 13.05
C VAL A 388 -10.46 -8.96 12.63
N ARG A 389 -10.72 -9.82 11.65
CA ARG A 389 -9.74 -10.73 11.06
C ARG A 389 -10.03 -10.98 9.59
N ARG A 390 -9.04 -11.44 8.83
CA ARG A 390 -9.24 -11.83 7.42
C ARG A 390 -10.22 -12.98 7.31
N GLY A 391 -11.06 -12.94 6.28
CA GLY A 391 -11.93 -14.05 5.90
C GLY A 391 -11.17 -15.16 5.15
N GLU A 392 -11.86 -16.25 4.86
CA GLU A 392 -11.32 -17.38 4.12
C GLU A 392 -11.25 -17.12 2.61
N ARG A 393 -12.14 -16.27 2.10
CA ARG A 393 -12.20 -15.88 0.69
C ARG A 393 -11.55 -14.51 0.48
N LEU A 394 -10.99 -14.34 -0.69
CA LEU A 394 -10.45 -13.04 -1.10
C LEU A 394 -11.57 -11.97 -1.03
N GLY A 395 -11.26 -10.80 -0.45
CA GLY A 395 -12.22 -9.72 -0.29
C GLY A 395 -13.23 -9.90 0.86
N GLU A 396 -13.13 -10.97 1.67
CA GLU A 396 -13.94 -11.14 2.87
C GLU A 396 -13.15 -10.75 4.14
N VAL A 397 -13.83 -10.04 5.03
CA VAL A 397 -13.30 -9.71 6.37
C VAL A 397 -14.33 -10.16 7.41
N ILE A 398 -13.85 -10.84 8.44
CA ILE A 398 -14.71 -11.33 9.52
C ILE A 398 -14.69 -10.30 10.64
N VAL A 399 -15.90 -9.91 11.08
CA VAL A 399 -16.11 -9.07 12.27
C VAL A 399 -16.85 -9.89 13.34
N GLU A 400 -16.42 -9.74 14.58
CA GLU A 400 -17.02 -10.43 15.69
C GLU A 400 -17.16 -9.49 16.89
N ALA A 401 -18.39 -9.31 17.38
CA ALA A 401 -18.64 -8.64 18.63
C ALA A 401 -18.19 -9.56 19.78
N ARG A 402 -17.20 -9.13 20.54
CA ARG A 402 -16.81 -9.85 21.75
C ARG A 402 -17.94 -9.71 22.76
N THR A 403 -18.40 -10.83 23.29
CA THR A 403 -19.56 -10.85 24.19
C THR A 403 -19.23 -11.58 25.47
N GLN A 404 -19.82 -11.08 26.54
CA GLN A 404 -19.78 -11.67 27.86
C GLN A 404 -21.19 -12.12 28.28
N ARG A 405 -21.27 -12.86 29.39
CA ARG A 405 -22.57 -13.18 29.97
C ARG A 405 -23.24 -11.89 30.40
N SER A 406 -24.53 -11.73 30.05
CA SER A 406 -25.31 -10.55 30.43
C SER A 406 -25.24 -10.32 31.95
N SER A 407 -24.74 -9.15 32.32
CA SER A 407 -24.63 -8.69 33.72
C SER A 407 -25.18 -7.27 33.83
N LYS A 408 -25.53 -6.89 35.05
CA LYS A 408 -25.83 -5.47 35.35
C LYS A 408 -24.60 -4.85 35.97
N ASP A 409 -23.85 -4.14 35.15
CA ASP A 409 -22.60 -3.50 35.56
C ASP A 409 -22.80 -2.00 35.82
N TRP A 410 -22.00 -1.44 36.72
CA TRP A 410 -21.93 -0.01 36.92
C TRP A 410 -21.15 0.61 35.77
N ILE A 411 -21.85 1.33 34.90
CA ILE A 411 -21.25 1.94 33.70
C ILE A 411 -21.44 3.45 33.76
N ARG A 412 -20.39 4.17 33.37
CA ARG A 412 -20.45 5.60 33.15
C ARG A 412 -21.50 5.89 32.08
N THR A 413 -22.53 6.64 32.44
CA THR A 413 -23.64 7.00 31.57
C THR A 413 -23.66 8.49 31.36
N VAL A 414 -23.73 8.95 30.11
CA VAL A 414 -23.88 10.37 29.80
C VAL A 414 -25.36 10.72 29.74
N MET A 415 -25.69 11.84 30.35
CA MET A 415 -27.03 12.46 30.28
C MET A 415 -26.87 13.90 29.82
N VAL A 416 -27.79 14.37 28.99
CA VAL A 416 -27.83 15.74 28.50
C VAL A 416 -28.97 16.46 29.21
N GLY A 417 -28.66 17.54 29.93
CA GLY A 417 -29.63 18.38 30.59
C GLY A 417 -30.43 19.23 29.61
N THR A 418 -31.51 19.82 30.08
CA THR A 418 -32.36 20.73 29.29
C THR A 418 -31.64 22.01 28.85
N ASP A 419 -30.58 22.38 29.57
CA ASP A 419 -29.64 23.45 29.23
C ASP A 419 -28.59 23.02 28.19
N GLY A 420 -28.63 21.74 27.79
CA GLY A 420 -27.66 21.10 26.92
C GLY A 420 -26.31 20.80 27.58
N GLY A 421 -26.19 20.97 28.90
CA GLY A 421 -25.02 20.53 29.66
C GLY A 421 -24.94 18.99 29.69
N MET A 422 -23.73 18.43 29.61
CA MET A 422 -23.52 17.01 29.81
C MET A 422 -23.21 16.70 31.25
N VAL A 423 -23.76 15.61 31.76
CA VAL A 423 -23.48 15.09 33.11
C VAL A 423 -23.13 13.61 32.99
N PHE A 424 -22.11 13.17 33.70
CA PHE A 424 -21.74 11.75 33.79
C PHE A 424 -22.15 11.19 35.15
N ALA A 425 -22.79 10.00 35.11
CA ALA A 425 -23.18 9.30 36.33
C ALA A 425 -22.87 7.80 36.17
N MET A 426 -22.52 7.15 37.30
CA MET A 426 -22.39 5.70 37.32
C MET A 426 -23.77 5.09 37.53
N LEU A 427 -24.28 4.41 36.49
CA LEU A 427 -25.59 3.77 36.52
C LEU A 427 -25.46 2.27 36.21
N LYS A 428 -26.37 1.46 36.77
CA LYS A 428 -26.44 0.02 36.45
C LYS A 428 -27.06 -0.18 35.09
N GLN A 429 -26.28 -0.69 34.14
CA GLN A 429 -26.73 -0.98 32.76
C GLN A 429 -26.63 -2.48 32.48
N PRO A 430 -27.61 -3.08 31.77
CA PRO A 430 -27.49 -4.44 31.26
C PRO A 430 -26.55 -4.43 30.04
N ILE A 431 -25.41 -5.13 30.12
CA ILE A 431 -24.43 -5.17 29.04
C ILE A 431 -24.12 -6.62 28.70
N THR A 432 -24.08 -6.90 27.40
CA THR A 432 -23.76 -8.22 26.83
C THR A 432 -22.44 -8.21 26.04
N ALA A 433 -21.94 -7.04 25.65
CA ALA A 433 -20.66 -6.87 24.98
C ALA A 433 -19.50 -6.82 25.98
N GLU A 434 -18.36 -7.42 25.64
CA GLU A 434 -17.11 -7.10 26.31
C GLU A 434 -16.70 -5.66 25.96
N PHE A 435 -16.12 -4.95 26.92
CA PHE A 435 -15.79 -3.54 26.78
C PHE A 435 -14.45 -3.17 27.45
N ASN A 436 -13.92 -2.03 27.06
CA ASN A 436 -12.78 -1.40 27.71
C ASN A 436 -13.29 -0.48 28.83
N ASP A 437 -12.97 -0.77 30.08
CA ASP A 437 -13.48 -0.07 31.26
C ASP A 437 -13.28 1.44 31.22
N ARG A 438 -12.13 1.91 30.71
CA ARG A 438 -11.81 3.34 30.64
C ARG A 438 -12.49 4.06 29.47
N MET A 439 -12.80 3.33 28.39
CA MET A 439 -13.42 3.91 27.20
C MET A 439 -14.94 3.77 27.17
N THR A 440 -15.51 3.04 28.12
CA THR A 440 -16.94 2.72 28.10
C THR A 440 -17.76 3.88 28.66
N ILE A 441 -18.66 4.38 27.81
CA ILE A 441 -19.66 5.37 28.17
C ILE A 441 -20.99 4.96 27.55
N PHE A 442 -21.98 4.69 28.38
CA PHE A 442 -23.32 4.38 27.90
C PHE A 442 -24.04 5.65 27.48
N VAL A 443 -24.62 5.64 26.29
CA VAL A 443 -25.38 6.74 25.71
C VAL A 443 -26.84 6.30 25.55
N PRO A 444 -27.75 6.67 26.45
CA PRO A 444 -29.15 6.25 26.41
C PRO A 444 -29.89 6.78 25.18
N ASP A 445 -29.60 8.02 24.81
CA ASP A 445 -30.20 8.70 23.66
C ASP A 445 -29.14 9.42 22.83
N PHE A 446 -28.87 8.85 21.66
CA PHE A 446 -27.91 9.43 20.71
C PHE A 446 -28.35 10.81 20.17
N LYS A 447 -29.68 11.03 20.04
CA LYS A 447 -30.20 12.31 19.53
C LYS A 447 -30.02 13.46 20.53
N ALA A 448 -29.98 13.17 21.81
CA ALA A 448 -29.72 14.17 22.82
C ALA A 448 -28.32 14.80 22.71
N LEU A 449 -27.36 14.08 22.11
CA LEU A 449 -26.00 14.58 21.85
C LEU A 449 -25.91 15.43 20.58
N ASP A 450 -26.81 15.30 19.61
CA ASP A 450 -26.73 16.05 18.35
C ASP A 450 -26.60 17.56 18.54
N PRO A 451 -27.38 18.24 19.42
CA PRO A 451 -27.21 19.68 19.69
C PRO A 451 -25.87 20.04 20.35
N VAL A 452 -25.26 19.10 21.09
CA VAL A 452 -23.97 19.31 21.74
C VAL A 452 -22.84 19.33 20.68
N TRP A 453 -22.95 18.55 19.61
CA TRP A 453 -22.03 18.56 18.47
C TRP A 453 -22.03 19.88 17.68
N GLU A 454 -23.15 20.60 17.70
CA GLU A 454 -23.30 21.86 16.98
C GLU A 454 -22.70 23.05 17.73
N ARG A 455 -22.36 22.89 19.02
CA ARG A 455 -21.82 23.97 19.85
C ARG A 455 -20.44 24.40 19.38
N ARG A 456 -20.28 25.70 19.22
CA ARG A 456 -18.99 26.32 18.93
C ARG A 456 -18.33 26.77 20.25
N GLN A 457 -17.38 25.96 20.71
CA GLN A 457 -16.50 26.28 21.84
C GLN A 457 -15.05 25.97 21.46
N SER A 458 -14.10 26.63 22.13
CA SER A 458 -12.68 26.30 21.90
C SER A 458 -12.39 24.86 22.33
N PHE A 459 -11.29 24.30 21.85
CA PHE A 459 -10.92 22.96 22.22
C PHE A 459 -10.58 22.82 23.70
N GLU A 460 -9.89 23.82 24.26
CA GLU A 460 -9.52 23.87 25.69
C GLU A 460 -10.77 23.96 26.59
N GLU A 461 -11.69 24.87 26.29
CA GLU A 461 -12.97 24.99 27.03
C GLU A 461 -13.78 23.69 27.01
N LEU A 462 -13.81 22.99 25.86
CA LEU A 462 -14.45 21.69 25.75
C LEU A 462 -13.82 20.68 26.71
N VAL A 463 -12.48 20.55 26.65
CA VAL A 463 -11.75 19.55 27.46
C VAL A 463 -11.90 19.87 28.96
N VAL A 464 -11.81 21.14 29.37
CA VAL A 464 -12.03 21.56 30.74
C VAL A 464 -13.45 21.21 31.19
N SER A 465 -14.46 21.53 30.37
CA SER A 465 -15.88 21.24 30.70
C SER A 465 -16.11 19.73 30.87
N VAL A 466 -15.62 18.93 29.93
CA VAL A 466 -15.76 17.46 29.99
C VAL A 466 -15.02 16.89 31.20
N MET A 467 -13.81 17.36 31.47
CA MET A 467 -13.00 16.89 32.59
C MET A 467 -13.64 17.27 33.94
N ARG A 468 -14.21 18.48 34.07
CA ARG A 468 -14.96 18.92 35.26
C ARG A 468 -16.14 17.99 35.56
N GLU A 469 -16.87 17.57 34.56
CA GLU A 469 -18.00 16.65 34.76
C GLU A 469 -17.54 15.22 35.08
N LEU A 470 -16.50 14.73 34.43
CA LEU A 470 -15.95 13.39 34.71
C LEU A 470 -15.38 13.29 36.13
N SER A 471 -14.69 14.34 36.59
CA SER A 471 -14.07 14.39 37.92
C SER A 471 -15.07 14.23 39.07
N LYS A 472 -16.33 14.66 38.87
CA LYS A 472 -17.40 14.52 39.88
C LYS A 472 -17.72 13.07 40.25
N SER A 473 -17.47 12.14 39.33
CA SER A 473 -17.71 10.70 39.56
C SER A 473 -16.52 9.99 40.23
N ASN A 474 -15.40 10.69 40.44
CA ASN A 474 -14.19 10.15 41.08
C ASN A 474 -13.96 10.88 42.42
N PRO A 475 -13.91 10.19 43.57
CA PRO A 475 -13.70 10.82 44.89
C PRO A 475 -12.40 11.62 44.99
N GLN A 476 -11.38 11.30 44.20
CA GLN A 476 -10.10 11.99 44.14
C GLN A 476 -10.07 13.14 43.11
N GLY A 477 -11.13 13.31 42.32
CA GLY A 477 -11.21 14.33 41.26
C GLY A 477 -10.26 14.11 40.09
N HIS A 478 -9.66 12.91 39.99
CA HIS A 478 -8.71 12.56 38.92
C HIS A 478 -9.43 11.92 37.74
N VAL A 479 -8.98 12.22 36.51
CA VAL A 479 -9.47 11.64 35.28
C VAL A 479 -8.28 11.08 34.50
N HIS A 480 -8.38 9.83 34.05
CA HIS A 480 -7.35 9.24 33.21
C HIS A 480 -7.46 9.77 31.76
N ALA A 481 -6.34 10.02 31.08
CA ALA A 481 -6.30 10.55 29.71
C ALA A 481 -7.13 9.73 28.71
N GLN A 482 -7.19 8.41 28.87
CA GLN A 482 -8.02 7.51 28.05
C GLN A 482 -9.53 7.71 28.28
N GLU A 483 -9.96 7.94 29.51
CA GLU A 483 -11.36 8.26 29.85
C GLU A 483 -11.77 9.60 29.25
N LEU A 484 -10.86 10.57 29.36
CA LEU A 484 -11.07 11.89 28.79
C LEU A 484 -11.15 11.84 27.26
N TYR A 485 -10.28 11.05 26.61
CA TYR A 485 -10.34 10.81 25.18
C TYR A 485 -11.69 10.23 24.74
N ALA A 486 -12.20 9.22 25.45
CA ALA A 486 -13.50 8.64 25.15
C ALA A 486 -14.64 9.66 25.31
N ALA A 487 -14.61 10.46 26.38
CA ALA A 487 -15.66 11.44 26.69
C ALA A 487 -15.63 12.65 25.75
N VAL A 488 -14.46 13.15 25.38
CA VAL A 488 -14.32 14.23 24.38
C VAL A 488 -14.87 13.80 23.03
N ASN A 489 -14.63 12.55 22.64
CA ASN A 489 -15.16 11.99 21.40
C ASN A 489 -16.69 11.76 21.41
N LEU A 490 -17.38 11.91 22.53
CA LEU A 490 -18.85 12.00 22.54
C LEU A 490 -19.37 13.31 21.93
N VAL A 491 -18.55 14.35 21.90
CA VAL A 491 -18.95 15.72 21.55
C VAL A 491 -18.23 16.24 20.32
N ARG A 492 -17.00 15.82 20.13
CA ARG A 492 -16.15 16.30 19.05
C ARG A 492 -15.14 15.23 18.69
N ARG A 493 -15.00 14.92 17.39
CA ARG A 493 -13.95 14.00 16.92
C ARG A 493 -12.57 14.61 17.14
N VAL A 494 -11.74 13.98 17.95
CA VAL A 494 -10.38 14.40 18.25
C VAL A 494 -9.48 13.15 18.37
N PRO A 495 -8.34 13.09 17.66
CA PRO A 495 -7.34 12.04 17.88
C PRO A 495 -6.61 12.22 19.21
N PRO A 496 -5.87 11.20 19.70
CA PRO A 496 -5.20 11.26 21.00
C PRO A 496 -4.16 12.39 21.13
N ALA A 497 -3.31 12.57 20.11
CA ALA A 497 -2.15 13.47 20.21
C ALA A 497 -2.48 14.92 20.59
N PRO A 498 -3.39 15.65 19.92
CA PRO A 498 -3.72 17.02 20.31
C PRO A 498 -4.35 17.12 21.71
N LEU A 499 -5.12 16.10 22.13
CA LEU A 499 -5.65 16.05 23.49
C LEU A 499 -4.53 15.88 24.51
N PHE A 500 -3.60 14.98 24.26
CA PHE A 500 -2.49 14.72 25.19
C PHE A 500 -1.52 15.90 25.24
N ALA A 501 -1.23 16.54 24.10
CA ALA A 501 -0.43 17.77 24.08
C ALA A 501 -1.08 18.90 24.88
N LEU A 502 -2.39 19.07 24.78
CA LEU A 502 -3.13 20.04 25.61
C LEU A 502 -2.98 19.73 27.10
N LEU A 503 -3.12 18.46 27.49
CA LEU A 503 -2.95 18.02 28.89
C LEU A 503 -1.54 18.22 29.42
N ALA A 504 -0.53 18.11 28.55
CA ALA A 504 0.88 18.27 28.91
C ALA A 504 1.31 19.72 29.04
N THR A 505 0.73 20.64 28.24
CA THR A 505 1.23 22.01 28.09
C THR A 505 0.42 23.05 28.87
N ARG A 506 -0.87 22.80 29.13
CA ARG A 506 -1.73 23.80 29.80
C ARG A 506 -1.70 23.66 31.33
N PRO A 507 -1.39 24.73 32.07
CA PRO A 507 -1.25 24.66 33.53
C PRO A 507 -2.55 24.30 34.24
N VAL A 508 -3.72 24.53 33.63
CA VAL A 508 -5.03 24.13 34.17
C VAL A 508 -5.16 22.61 34.35
N PHE A 509 -4.33 21.80 33.65
CA PHE A 509 -4.32 20.35 33.80
C PHE A 509 -3.11 19.90 34.61
N LYS A 510 -3.31 19.53 35.86
CA LYS A 510 -2.25 19.03 36.72
C LYS A 510 -2.11 17.53 36.64
N HIS A 511 -0.97 17.04 36.16
CA HIS A 511 -0.63 15.62 36.15
C HIS A 511 -0.43 15.07 37.57
N VAL A 512 -1.06 13.96 37.90
CA VAL A 512 -1.03 13.37 39.26
C VAL A 512 -0.46 11.93 39.29
N GLY A 513 0.06 11.46 38.14
CA GLY A 513 0.68 10.13 37.97
C GLY A 513 -0.15 9.23 37.05
N ASP A 514 0.49 8.23 36.42
CA ASP A 514 -0.13 7.20 35.57
C ASP A 514 -1.15 7.74 34.55
N LEU A 515 -0.82 8.85 33.88
CA LEU A 515 -1.69 9.54 32.93
C LEU A 515 -3.05 10.00 33.52
N HIS A 516 -3.12 10.18 34.85
CA HIS A 516 -4.23 10.83 35.52
C HIS A 516 -3.98 12.33 35.65
N PHE A 517 -5.01 13.10 35.45
CA PHE A 517 -5.00 14.55 35.50
C PHE A 517 -6.16 15.08 36.38
N ARG A 518 -5.97 16.24 36.98
CA ARG A 518 -7.02 16.98 37.65
C ARG A 518 -7.01 18.44 37.18
N LEU A 519 -8.13 19.11 37.31
CA LEU A 519 -8.15 20.56 37.11
C LEU A 519 -7.47 21.27 38.28
N ASP A 520 -6.68 22.29 37.96
CA ASP A 520 -6.07 23.20 38.95
C ASP A 520 -6.94 24.45 38.98
N GLU A 521 -7.75 24.57 40.04
CA GLU A 521 -8.69 25.67 40.20
C GLU A 521 -7.99 27.03 40.40
N ASP A 522 -6.71 27.02 40.80
CA ASP A 522 -5.90 28.24 41.03
C ASP A 522 -5.25 28.74 39.70
N ALA A 523 -5.32 27.98 38.64
CA ALA A 523 -4.70 28.30 37.35
C ALA A 523 -5.71 28.81 36.28
N GLU A 524 -7.02 28.97 36.65
CA GLU A 524 -8.06 29.51 35.76
C GLU A 524 -8.01 31.04 35.60
#